data_97f0f6b608fdf6349c37d8bd76c47f78
#
_entry.id   97f0f6b608fdf6349c37d8bd76c47f78
#
_cell.length_a   1.000
_cell.length_b   1.000
_cell.length_c   1.000
_cell.angle_alpha   90.00
_cell.angle_beta   90.00
_cell.angle_gamma   90.00
#
_symmetry.space_group_name_H-M   'P 1'
#
loop_
_entity.id
_entity.type
_entity.pdbx_description
1 polymer ?
#
loop_
_entity_poly.entity_id
_entity_poly.type
_entity_poly.pdbx_seq_one_letter_code
_entity_poly.pdbx_strand_id
1 'polypeptide(L)'
;MSAFQIRISRRSFLQAAGLTALAGGLAACGSTAQSTAPSASAPAYSLEDAVKAEFTESGITLSPENASGCTVEGTALTITAAGTYAVSGSCADGSIQIRKGTEDVTLVLNGLTLTSTTTAPLVCGKSSGVTLAAAEGTENTLTDGEANNKDNANASEDAESAVVKCKDGSQVVLCGTGTLNLHAVGKNGIKSGTTEEDRDASLTIRALTLNIDAPVNDAINAEQQLNVESGTLNIAAGDDAVHCDLYLNVGAEGTDGPTINISTCSEGLEAAEMNIYSGKIDITASDDCLNAANSDLGDYAFVMNIMGGTINACSSEGDGFDSNGTLTISGGNIAVWTANTADNQPLDADGLITITGGTILAAGGSSGMDCSISAEQPYVTYGGSREKLGLASGAGLSVCDADGKALYTAAAVCSTNFVFLSSPELSDGATYTLTADSSEIAAADAQTGEVAAGMSGGSGGGQAPGNGPAPADGQTPPEAPEGTTPPDNGQAPAGGQPPQKPGTDTAASGSTSAV
;
A
#
# COMPACT_ATOMS: atom_id res chain seq x y z
N MET A 1 -3.03 26.21 15.74
CA MET A 1 -2.84 24.77 15.88
C MET A 1 -4.10 24.24 16.53
N SER A 2 -5.02 23.75 15.73
CA SER A 2 -6.29 23.15 16.19
C SER A 2 -6.06 21.65 16.16
N ALA A 3 -6.09 21.01 17.32
CA ALA A 3 -5.99 19.56 17.41
C ALA A 3 -7.23 18.94 16.76
N PHE A 4 -7.04 18.27 15.65
CA PHE A 4 -8.04 17.43 15.02
C PHE A 4 -8.27 16.21 15.93
N GLN A 5 -9.41 16.14 16.58
CA GLN A 5 -9.82 14.93 17.29
C GLN A 5 -10.55 14.03 16.29
N ILE A 6 -9.87 13.00 15.80
CA ILE A 6 -10.50 11.92 15.05
C ILE A 6 -11.39 11.16 16.03
N ARG A 7 -12.71 11.21 15.84
CA ARG A 7 -13.67 10.43 16.62
C ARG A 7 -13.87 9.09 15.95
N ILE A 8 -13.19 8.06 16.49
CA ILE A 8 -13.39 6.68 16.04
C ILE A 8 -14.70 6.15 16.62
N SER A 9 -15.68 5.84 15.77
CA SER A 9 -16.91 5.19 16.18
C SER A 9 -16.68 3.67 16.27
N ARG A 10 -16.62 3.11 17.46
CA ARG A 10 -16.46 1.65 17.73
C ARG A 10 -17.69 0.81 17.35
N ARG A 11 -18.72 1.36 16.71
CA ARG A 11 -20.00 0.65 16.47
C ARG A 11 -20.10 -0.11 15.14
N SER A 12 -19.24 0.14 14.17
CA SER A 12 -19.35 -0.47 12.84
C SER A 12 -18.73 -1.86 12.72
N PHE A 13 -18.00 -2.34 13.71
CA PHE A 13 -17.23 -3.59 13.64
C PHE A 13 -18.03 -4.88 13.92
N LEU A 14 -19.34 -4.84 14.14
CA LEU A 14 -20.12 -5.99 14.64
C LEU A 14 -21.23 -6.50 13.70
N GLN A 15 -21.23 -6.20 12.41
CA GLN A 15 -22.29 -6.68 11.49
C GLN A 15 -21.82 -7.58 10.34
N ALA A 16 -20.59 -8.04 10.29
CA ALA A 16 -20.11 -8.95 9.24
C ALA A 16 -19.56 -10.30 9.73
N ALA A 17 -20.03 -10.82 10.85
CA ALA A 17 -19.66 -12.17 11.31
C ALA A 17 -20.92 -13.00 11.58
N GLY A 18 -21.49 -13.53 10.52
CA GLY A 18 -22.51 -14.60 10.56
C GLY A 18 -21.85 -15.95 10.28
N LEU A 19 -21.22 -16.56 11.28
CA LEU A 19 -20.72 -17.93 11.21
C LEU A 19 -21.88 -18.92 11.29
N THR A 20 -22.04 -19.76 10.28
CA THR A 20 -22.66 -21.08 10.42
C THR A 20 -21.63 -22.15 10.21
N ALA A 21 -21.20 -22.75 11.30
CA ALA A 21 -20.36 -23.95 11.31
C ALA A 21 -21.19 -25.17 10.89
N LEU A 22 -20.75 -25.91 9.88
CA LEU A 22 -21.17 -27.28 9.62
C LEU A 22 -19.93 -28.15 9.46
N ALA A 23 -19.70 -29.00 10.43
CA ALA A 23 -18.69 -30.04 10.42
C ALA A 23 -19.15 -31.24 9.57
N GLY A 24 -18.23 -31.86 8.83
CA GLY A 24 -18.46 -33.16 8.24
C GLY A 24 -17.46 -33.62 7.18
N GLY A 25 -16.53 -34.52 7.56
CA GLY A 25 -16.16 -35.68 6.75
C GLY A 25 -14.97 -35.56 5.80
N LEU A 26 -13.84 -36.11 6.24
CA LEU A 26 -12.70 -36.51 5.42
C LEU A 26 -13.08 -37.52 4.34
N ALA A 27 -12.65 -37.30 3.10
CA ALA A 27 -12.30 -38.35 2.16
C ALA A 27 -11.23 -37.83 1.18
N ALA A 28 -10.06 -38.41 1.25
CA ALA A 28 -8.97 -38.16 0.31
C ALA A 28 -9.27 -38.82 -1.03
N CYS A 29 -9.14 -38.08 -2.15
CA CYS A 29 -8.72 -38.58 -3.46
C CYS A 29 -8.33 -37.38 -4.33
N GLY A 30 -7.11 -37.43 -4.86
CA GLY A 30 -6.55 -36.37 -5.67
C GLY A 30 -7.29 -36.17 -7.00
N SER A 31 -7.59 -34.92 -7.28
CA SER A 31 -7.71 -34.33 -8.61
C SER A 31 -7.58 -32.82 -8.44
N THR A 32 -6.68 -32.21 -9.18
CA THR A 32 -6.55 -30.76 -9.29
C THR A 32 -7.85 -30.17 -9.83
N ALA A 33 -8.77 -29.84 -8.94
CA ALA A 33 -9.90 -29.00 -9.26
C ALA A 33 -9.45 -27.55 -9.07
N GLN A 34 -9.31 -26.84 -10.17
CA GLN A 34 -9.19 -25.39 -10.20
C GLN A 34 -10.46 -24.85 -9.54
N SER A 35 -10.32 -24.41 -8.29
CA SER A 35 -11.41 -23.75 -7.55
C SER A 35 -11.61 -22.38 -8.19
N THR A 36 -12.64 -22.24 -9.00
CA THR A 36 -13.15 -20.92 -9.36
C THR A 36 -13.94 -20.40 -8.17
N ALA A 37 -13.25 -19.78 -7.22
CA ALA A 37 -13.92 -18.97 -6.21
C ALA A 37 -14.71 -17.84 -6.93
N PRO A 38 -15.91 -17.48 -6.46
CA PRO A 38 -16.68 -16.42 -7.10
C PRO A 38 -15.91 -15.11 -6.98
N SER A 39 -15.40 -14.64 -8.12
CA SER A 39 -14.94 -13.25 -8.26
C SER A 39 -16.09 -12.35 -7.86
N ALA A 40 -15.84 -11.32 -7.04
CA ALA A 40 -16.85 -10.33 -6.69
C ALA A 40 -17.43 -9.75 -8.00
N SER A 41 -18.67 -10.12 -8.31
CA SER A 41 -19.28 -9.70 -9.57
C SER A 41 -19.51 -8.19 -9.56
N ALA A 42 -19.24 -7.52 -10.68
CA ALA A 42 -19.59 -6.13 -10.87
C ALA A 42 -21.09 -5.94 -10.58
N PRO A 43 -21.52 -4.85 -9.90
CA PRO A 43 -22.92 -4.60 -9.64
C PRO A 43 -23.70 -4.52 -10.96
N ALA A 44 -24.85 -5.17 -11.00
CA ALA A 44 -25.71 -5.14 -12.18
C ALA A 44 -26.34 -3.74 -12.32
N TYR A 45 -26.13 -3.09 -13.46
CA TYR A 45 -26.81 -1.86 -13.85
C TYR A 45 -27.42 -2.03 -15.24
N SER A 46 -28.49 -1.27 -15.54
CA SER A 46 -29.10 -1.24 -16.87
C SER A 46 -28.82 0.10 -17.54
N LEU A 47 -28.29 0.05 -18.77
CA LEU A 47 -28.14 1.24 -19.62
C LEU A 47 -29.44 1.60 -20.35
N GLU A 48 -30.46 0.73 -20.34
CA GLU A 48 -31.71 0.93 -21.04
C GLU A 48 -32.52 2.07 -20.43
N ASP A 49 -32.57 2.12 -19.09
CA ASP A 49 -33.30 3.12 -18.30
C ASP A 49 -32.42 4.26 -17.79
N ALA A 50 -31.11 4.28 -18.15
CA ALA A 50 -30.18 5.29 -17.69
C ALA A 50 -30.47 6.65 -18.35
N VAL A 51 -30.29 7.71 -17.57
CA VAL A 51 -30.14 9.05 -18.12
C VAL A 51 -28.78 9.09 -18.84
N LYS A 52 -28.79 9.33 -20.17
CA LYS A 52 -27.56 9.41 -20.95
C LYS A 52 -27.11 10.87 -21.08
N ALA A 53 -25.82 11.12 -20.82
CA ALA A 53 -25.21 12.42 -20.98
C ALA A 53 -23.99 12.27 -21.92
N GLU A 54 -24.09 12.82 -23.11
CA GLU A 54 -23.01 12.82 -24.11
C GLU A 54 -22.25 14.14 -24.04
N PHE A 55 -20.98 14.06 -23.70
CA PHE A 55 -20.05 15.19 -23.62
C PHE A 55 -19.50 15.53 -24.99
N THR A 56 -19.47 16.82 -25.29
CA THR A 56 -18.80 17.41 -26.45
C THR A 56 -18.04 18.67 -26.02
N GLU A 57 -17.19 19.20 -26.90
CA GLU A 57 -16.46 20.46 -26.66
C GLU A 57 -17.38 21.68 -26.43
N SER A 58 -18.62 21.61 -26.84
CA SER A 58 -19.57 22.75 -26.78
C SER A 58 -20.65 22.59 -25.71
N GLY A 59 -20.71 21.46 -25.02
CA GLY A 59 -21.72 21.20 -24.00
C GLY A 59 -22.09 19.72 -23.87
N ILE A 60 -23.14 19.45 -23.11
CA ILE A 60 -23.62 18.11 -22.81
C ILE A 60 -25.04 17.94 -23.34
N THR A 61 -25.27 16.85 -24.07
CA THR A 61 -26.59 16.46 -24.55
C THR A 61 -27.17 15.39 -23.65
N LEU A 62 -28.37 15.66 -23.09
CA LEU A 62 -29.09 14.69 -22.26
C LEU A 62 -30.12 13.88 -23.08
N SER A 63 -30.25 12.60 -22.75
CA SER A 63 -31.34 11.75 -23.27
C SER A 63 -31.97 10.96 -22.11
N PRO A 64 -33.27 11.20 -21.77
CA PRO A 64 -34.14 12.20 -22.41
C PRO A 64 -33.70 13.65 -22.16
N GLU A 65 -34.03 14.58 -23.07
CA GLU A 65 -33.60 15.99 -23.07
C GLU A 65 -33.94 16.74 -21.77
N ASN A 66 -35.09 16.38 -21.17
CA ASN A 66 -35.56 16.95 -19.89
C ASN A 66 -35.43 15.95 -18.74
N ALA A 67 -34.32 15.21 -18.67
CA ALA A 67 -34.09 14.26 -17.60
C ALA A 67 -34.16 14.95 -16.23
N SER A 68 -34.90 14.39 -15.30
CA SER A 68 -34.90 14.83 -13.90
C SER A 68 -33.71 14.22 -13.15
N GLY A 69 -33.27 14.88 -12.09
CA GLY A 69 -32.18 14.36 -11.23
C GLY A 69 -30.78 14.75 -11.65
N CYS A 70 -30.64 15.52 -12.73
CA CYS A 70 -29.38 16.14 -13.10
C CYS A 70 -29.60 17.52 -13.75
N THR A 71 -28.56 18.35 -13.76
CA THR A 71 -28.54 19.65 -14.44
C THR A 71 -27.24 19.77 -15.24
N VAL A 72 -27.33 20.51 -16.35
CA VAL A 72 -26.19 20.81 -17.22
C VAL A 72 -25.97 22.32 -17.27
N GLU A 73 -24.72 22.74 -17.09
CA GLU A 73 -24.27 24.12 -17.20
C GLU A 73 -22.99 24.14 -18.06
N GLY A 74 -23.15 24.46 -19.36
CA GLY A 74 -22.04 24.34 -20.32
C GLY A 74 -21.57 22.90 -20.45
N THR A 75 -20.33 22.65 -20.02
CA THR A 75 -19.68 21.33 -20.00
C THR A 75 -19.61 20.69 -18.60
N ALA A 76 -20.38 21.23 -17.66
CA ALA A 76 -20.51 20.70 -16.30
C ALA A 76 -21.84 19.96 -16.13
N LEU A 77 -21.78 18.70 -15.66
CA LEU A 77 -22.92 17.86 -15.29
C LEU A 77 -23.03 17.78 -13.78
N THR A 78 -24.15 18.18 -13.18
CA THR A 78 -24.43 17.99 -11.77
C THR A 78 -25.56 16.97 -11.57
N ILE A 79 -25.28 15.87 -10.88
CA ILE A 79 -26.23 14.82 -10.50
C ILE A 79 -26.79 15.17 -9.12
N THR A 80 -28.13 15.20 -9.00
CA THR A 80 -28.83 15.72 -7.82
C THR A 80 -29.84 14.74 -7.22
N ALA A 81 -30.03 13.57 -7.82
CA ALA A 81 -30.95 12.54 -7.34
C ALA A 81 -30.39 11.13 -7.59
N ALA A 82 -30.91 10.15 -6.85
CA ALA A 82 -30.69 8.73 -7.09
C ALA A 82 -31.04 8.33 -8.54
N GLY A 83 -30.34 7.34 -9.06
CA GLY A 83 -30.60 6.81 -10.40
C GLY A 83 -29.35 6.38 -11.14
N THR A 84 -29.54 5.87 -12.36
CA THR A 84 -28.45 5.47 -13.25
C THR A 84 -28.21 6.55 -14.30
N TYR A 85 -26.97 6.97 -14.41
CA TYR A 85 -26.51 7.99 -15.34
C TYR A 85 -25.38 7.39 -16.18
N ALA A 86 -25.52 7.37 -17.51
CA ALA A 86 -24.49 6.88 -18.43
C ALA A 86 -23.83 8.06 -19.12
N VAL A 87 -22.54 8.22 -18.94
CA VAL A 87 -21.76 9.32 -19.51
C VAL A 87 -20.81 8.82 -20.60
N SER A 88 -20.75 9.54 -21.70
CA SER A 88 -19.92 9.19 -22.87
C SER A 88 -19.44 10.43 -23.59
N GLY A 89 -18.59 10.23 -24.61
CA GLY A 89 -18.10 11.30 -25.47
C GLY A 89 -16.77 11.88 -25.04
N SER A 90 -16.44 13.08 -25.51
CA SER A 90 -15.13 13.73 -25.26
C SER A 90 -15.30 15.21 -25.01
N CYS A 91 -14.61 15.72 -23.99
CA CYS A 91 -14.56 17.14 -23.67
C CYS A 91 -13.20 17.50 -23.06
N ALA A 92 -12.56 18.53 -23.61
CA ALA A 92 -11.24 19.00 -23.17
C ALA A 92 -11.29 19.89 -21.91
N ASP A 93 -12.48 20.39 -21.52
CA ASP A 93 -12.66 21.10 -20.25
C ASP A 93 -14.11 20.95 -19.74
N GLY A 94 -14.33 19.96 -18.90
CA GLY A 94 -15.65 19.66 -18.35
C GLY A 94 -15.55 18.95 -17.01
N SER A 95 -16.70 18.78 -16.34
CA SER A 95 -16.74 18.13 -15.04
C SER A 95 -18.06 17.40 -14.77
N ILE A 96 -17.99 16.43 -13.84
CA ILE A 96 -19.15 15.70 -13.31
C ILE A 96 -19.14 15.86 -11.80
N GLN A 97 -20.24 16.34 -11.24
CA GLN A 97 -20.40 16.50 -9.80
C GLN A 97 -21.64 15.74 -9.30
N ILE A 98 -21.49 14.90 -8.31
CA ILE A 98 -22.59 14.36 -7.51
C ILE A 98 -22.78 15.28 -6.32
N ARG A 99 -24.03 15.78 -6.14
CA ARG A 99 -24.33 16.76 -5.09
C ARG A 99 -24.22 16.11 -3.69
N LYS A 100 -23.81 16.90 -2.68
CA LYS A 100 -23.81 16.51 -1.26
C LYS A 100 -25.11 15.79 -0.87
N GLY A 101 -24.99 14.65 -0.17
CA GLY A 101 -26.13 13.88 0.36
C GLY A 101 -26.96 13.15 -0.71
N THR A 102 -26.48 13.07 -1.95
CA THR A 102 -27.15 12.28 -2.98
C THR A 102 -26.68 10.83 -2.88
N GLU A 103 -27.60 9.94 -2.57
CA GLU A 103 -27.32 8.51 -2.42
C GLU A 103 -27.89 7.70 -3.59
N ASP A 104 -27.52 6.42 -3.68
CA ASP A 104 -28.00 5.48 -4.71
C ASP A 104 -27.76 5.98 -6.14
N VAL A 105 -26.63 6.64 -6.38
CA VAL A 105 -26.19 7.06 -7.71
C VAL A 105 -25.35 5.96 -8.34
N THR A 106 -25.76 5.50 -9.53
CA THR A 106 -24.91 4.67 -10.41
C THR A 106 -24.46 5.53 -11.59
N LEU A 107 -23.18 5.91 -11.61
CA LEU A 107 -22.54 6.63 -12.71
C LEU A 107 -21.79 5.64 -13.58
N VAL A 108 -22.26 5.43 -14.81
CA VAL A 108 -21.63 4.50 -15.76
C VAL A 108 -20.79 5.27 -16.75
N LEU A 109 -19.50 5.06 -16.74
CA LEU A 109 -18.56 5.57 -17.74
C LEU A 109 -18.63 4.64 -18.97
N ASN A 110 -19.09 5.17 -20.09
CA ASN A 110 -19.38 4.42 -21.30
C ASN A 110 -18.65 4.99 -22.52
N GLY A 111 -17.32 4.96 -22.48
CA GLY A 111 -16.47 5.56 -23.50
C GLY A 111 -16.35 7.07 -23.33
N LEU A 112 -16.00 7.51 -22.12
CA LEU A 112 -15.81 8.92 -21.77
C LEU A 112 -14.31 9.29 -21.81
N THR A 113 -13.98 10.39 -22.49
CA THR A 113 -12.69 11.08 -22.35
C THR A 113 -12.95 12.50 -21.86
N LEU A 114 -12.62 12.76 -20.57
CA LEU A 114 -12.93 14.02 -19.93
C LEU A 114 -11.68 14.62 -19.30
N THR A 115 -11.34 15.83 -19.70
CA THR A 115 -10.34 16.65 -19.03
C THR A 115 -11.03 17.77 -18.24
N SER A 116 -10.45 18.18 -17.12
CA SER A 116 -10.84 19.38 -16.39
C SER A 116 -9.60 20.17 -16.02
N THR A 117 -9.52 21.41 -16.47
CA THR A 117 -8.29 22.22 -16.34
C THR A 117 -8.16 22.89 -14.97
N THR A 118 -9.25 23.08 -14.24
CA THR A 118 -9.29 23.90 -13.02
C THR A 118 -9.83 23.19 -11.79
N THR A 119 -10.51 22.06 -11.97
CA THR A 119 -11.11 21.28 -10.88
C THR A 119 -10.99 19.79 -11.17
N ALA A 120 -11.48 18.92 -10.29
CA ALA A 120 -11.55 17.50 -10.57
C ALA A 120 -12.55 17.20 -11.71
N PRO A 121 -12.21 16.35 -12.70
CA PRO A 121 -13.17 15.83 -13.67
C PRO A 121 -14.37 15.15 -13.04
N LEU A 122 -14.18 14.50 -11.87
CA LEU A 122 -15.25 13.83 -11.13
C LEU A 122 -15.20 14.16 -9.63
N VAL A 123 -16.32 14.67 -9.10
CA VAL A 123 -16.48 14.97 -7.67
C VAL A 123 -17.69 14.22 -7.11
N CYS A 124 -17.46 13.34 -6.13
CA CYS A 124 -18.48 12.76 -5.28
C CYS A 124 -18.64 13.66 -4.04
N GLY A 125 -19.79 14.33 -3.90
CA GLY A 125 -20.05 15.30 -2.84
C GLY A 125 -20.07 14.66 -1.45
N LYS A 126 -19.95 15.47 -0.40
CA LYS A 126 -19.98 15.01 1.00
C LYS A 126 -21.22 14.14 1.26
N SER A 127 -21.04 13.05 2.00
CA SER A 127 -22.12 12.11 2.40
C SER A 127 -22.90 11.57 1.20
N SER A 128 -22.30 11.42 0.02
CA SER A 128 -22.91 10.80 -1.14
C SER A 128 -22.65 9.28 -1.17
N GLY A 129 -23.57 8.55 -1.81
CA GLY A 129 -23.45 7.11 -2.09
C GLY A 129 -23.36 6.88 -3.60
N VAL A 130 -22.20 6.45 -4.12
CA VAL A 130 -21.91 6.40 -5.55
C VAL A 130 -21.33 5.06 -5.96
N THR A 131 -21.93 4.44 -6.97
CA THR A 131 -21.32 3.37 -7.75
C THR A 131 -20.79 3.97 -9.06
N LEU A 132 -19.46 4.02 -9.22
CA LEU A 132 -18.78 4.45 -10.44
C LEU A 132 -18.39 3.20 -11.24
N ALA A 133 -19.07 2.95 -12.35
CA ALA A 133 -18.88 1.74 -13.14
C ALA A 133 -18.22 2.03 -14.50
N ALA A 134 -17.11 1.37 -14.81
CA ALA A 134 -16.57 1.32 -16.17
C ALA A 134 -17.35 0.25 -16.96
N ALA A 135 -18.06 0.65 -18.01
CA ALA A 135 -18.88 -0.25 -18.80
C ALA A 135 -18.03 -1.30 -19.52
N GLU A 136 -18.60 -2.50 -19.69
CA GLU A 136 -17.92 -3.61 -20.36
C GLU A 136 -17.42 -3.23 -21.75
N GLY A 137 -16.18 -3.55 -22.03
CA GLY A 137 -15.54 -3.31 -23.34
C GLY A 137 -15.27 -1.84 -23.65
N THR A 138 -15.45 -0.93 -22.68
CA THR A 138 -15.13 0.49 -22.86
C THR A 138 -13.81 0.87 -22.22
N GLU A 139 -13.17 1.88 -22.78
CA GLU A 139 -12.04 2.58 -22.22
C GLU A 139 -12.48 4.00 -21.86
N ASN A 140 -12.19 4.42 -20.65
CA ASN A 140 -12.57 5.72 -20.11
C ASN A 140 -11.33 6.43 -19.60
N THR A 141 -11.21 7.72 -19.83
CA THR A 141 -10.04 8.52 -19.44
C THR A 141 -10.50 9.79 -18.75
N LEU A 142 -10.00 10.01 -17.54
CA LEU A 142 -10.18 11.26 -16.80
C LEU A 142 -8.82 11.90 -16.57
N THR A 143 -8.70 13.19 -16.83
CA THR A 143 -7.46 13.96 -16.70
C THR A 143 -7.76 15.28 -16.00
N ASP A 144 -6.97 15.67 -15.00
CA ASP A 144 -7.03 17.02 -14.44
C ASP A 144 -5.89 17.92 -14.97
N GLY A 145 -5.85 19.16 -14.51
CA GLY A 145 -4.82 20.14 -14.87
C GLY A 145 -4.04 20.63 -13.67
N GLU A 146 -2.89 21.25 -13.90
CA GLU A 146 -2.02 21.81 -12.85
C GLU A 146 -2.75 22.78 -11.90
N ALA A 147 -3.78 23.50 -12.38
CA ALA A 147 -4.57 24.42 -11.57
C ALA A 147 -5.52 23.70 -10.59
N ASN A 148 -5.74 22.39 -10.77
CA ASN A 148 -6.50 21.55 -9.81
C ASN A 148 -5.66 21.12 -8.60
N ASN A 149 -4.58 21.78 -8.26
CA ASN A 149 -3.78 21.52 -7.07
C ASN A 149 -3.80 22.72 -6.13
N LYS A 150 -4.43 22.56 -4.95
CA LYS A 150 -4.57 23.62 -3.93
C LYS A 150 -3.24 24.15 -3.39
N ASP A 151 -2.17 23.35 -3.51
CA ASP A 151 -0.84 23.72 -3.03
C ASP A 151 -0.06 24.56 -4.06
N ASN A 152 -0.55 24.63 -5.30
CA ASN A 152 0.09 25.43 -6.35
C ASN A 152 -0.22 26.93 -6.20
N ALA A 153 0.77 27.77 -6.51
CA ALA A 153 0.62 29.23 -6.48
C ALA A 153 -0.48 29.76 -7.44
N ASN A 154 -0.80 29.00 -8.48
CA ASN A 154 -1.82 29.30 -9.49
C ASN A 154 -3.03 28.38 -9.36
N ALA A 155 -3.28 27.83 -8.17
CA ALA A 155 -4.45 26.99 -7.92
C ALA A 155 -5.75 27.71 -8.27
N SER A 156 -6.67 26.97 -8.89
CA SER A 156 -8.05 27.44 -9.07
C SER A 156 -8.77 27.54 -7.71
N GLU A 157 -9.74 28.45 -7.60
CA GLU A 157 -10.63 28.52 -6.42
C GLU A 157 -11.44 27.24 -6.26
N ASP A 158 -11.71 26.53 -7.37
CA ASP A 158 -12.48 25.28 -7.43
C ASP A 158 -11.58 24.03 -7.43
N ALA A 159 -10.28 24.17 -7.16
CA ALA A 159 -9.36 23.04 -7.12
C ALA A 159 -9.78 21.98 -6.07
N GLU A 160 -9.69 20.72 -6.41
CA GLU A 160 -10.02 19.57 -5.55
C GLU A 160 -8.81 18.67 -5.26
N SER A 161 -7.67 18.90 -5.92
CA SER A 161 -6.39 18.20 -5.75
C SER A 161 -6.45 16.69 -6.06
N ALA A 162 -7.34 16.27 -6.93
CA ALA A 162 -7.45 14.90 -7.41
C ALA A 162 -8.24 14.83 -8.73
N VAL A 163 -8.00 13.79 -9.54
CA VAL A 163 -8.80 13.51 -10.74
C VAL A 163 -10.20 13.02 -10.33
N VAL A 164 -10.26 12.12 -9.36
CA VAL A 164 -11.52 11.67 -8.74
C VAL A 164 -11.50 12.11 -7.27
N LYS A 165 -12.34 13.08 -6.94
CA LYS A 165 -12.50 13.56 -5.55
C LYS A 165 -13.74 12.98 -4.90
N CYS A 166 -13.54 12.15 -3.89
CA CYS A 166 -14.60 11.65 -3.01
C CYS A 166 -14.53 12.45 -1.70
N LYS A 167 -15.56 13.27 -1.40
CA LYS A 167 -15.55 14.15 -0.22
C LYS A 167 -15.94 13.40 1.05
N ASP A 168 -15.75 14.03 2.21
CA ASP A 168 -15.98 13.46 3.53
C ASP A 168 -17.36 12.77 3.65
N GLY A 169 -17.42 11.64 4.33
CA GLY A 169 -18.61 10.82 4.51
C GLY A 169 -19.16 10.19 3.23
N SER A 170 -18.50 10.36 2.06
CA SER A 170 -18.93 9.69 0.84
C SER A 170 -18.54 8.20 0.85
N GLN A 171 -19.43 7.37 0.32
CA GLN A 171 -19.18 5.93 0.13
C GLN A 171 -19.19 5.63 -1.36
N VAL A 172 -18.01 5.32 -1.90
CA VAL A 172 -17.80 5.20 -3.34
C VAL A 172 -17.31 3.80 -3.68
N VAL A 173 -17.96 3.19 -4.66
CA VAL A 173 -17.55 1.89 -5.23
C VAL A 173 -17.14 2.10 -6.68
N LEU A 174 -15.86 1.87 -6.98
CA LEU A 174 -15.35 1.78 -8.36
C LEU A 174 -15.46 0.33 -8.82
N CYS A 175 -16.12 0.10 -9.94
CA CYS A 175 -16.37 -1.25 -10.41
C CYS A 175 -16.58 -1.34 -11.93
N GLY A 176 -17.03 -2.48 -12.39
CA GLY A 176 -17.28 -2.76 -13.81
C GLY A 176 -16.26 -3.74 -14.38
N THR A 177 -16.30 -3.94 -15.70
CA THR A 177 -15.36 -4.80 -16.42
C THR A 177 -14.66 -4.07 -17.58
N GLY A 178 -14.87 -2.75 -17.65
CA GLY A 178 -14.14 -1.86 -18.55
C GLY A 178 -12.84 -1.34 -17.93
N THR A 179 -12.23 -0.40 -18.63
CA THR A 179 -10.99 0.27 -18.23
C THR A 179 -11.26 1.71 -17.83
N LEU A 180 -10.64 2.14 -16.72
CA LEU A 180 -10.58 3.53 -16.30
C LEU A 180 -9.11 3.96 -16.19
N ASN A 181 -8.77 4.97 -16.97
CA ASN A 181 -7.45 5.61 -16.95
C ASN A 181 -7.56 6.95 -16.22
N LEU A 182 -6.72 7.17 -15.23
CA LEU A 182 -6.60 8.44 -14.50
C LEU A 182 -5.23 9.05 -14.75
N HIS A 183 -5.18 10.28 -15.24
CA HIS A 183 -3.95 11.06 -15.42
C HIS A 183 -3.99 12.27 -14.48
N ALA A 184 -3.27 12.18 -13.36
CA ALA A 184 -3.24 13.21 -12.32
C ALA A 184 -2.09 14.19 -12.55
N VAL A 185 -2.38 15.23 -13.34
CA VAL A 185 -1.43 16.31 -13.61
C VAL A 185 -1.36 17.31 -12.45
N GLY A 186 -2.49 17.47 -11.75
CA GLY A 186 -2.58 18.37 -10.61
C GLY A 186 -1.90 17.81 -9.35
N LYS A 187 -2.47 16.76 -8.76
CA LYS A 187 -1.93 16.16 -7.54
C LYS A 187 -2.20 14.66 -7.45
N ASN A 188 -3.35 14.22 -6.93
CA ASN A 188 -3.66 12.81 -6.70
C ASN A 188 -4.51 12.20 -7.83
N GLY A 189 -4.39 10.90 -8.03
CA GLY A 189 -5.31 10.16 -8.92
C GLY A 189 -6.71 10.11 -8.33
N ILE A 190 -6.85 9.53 -7.14
CA ILE A 190 -8.10 9.46 -6.37
C ILE A 190 -7.83 10.00 -4.98
N LYS A 191 -8.70 10.89 -4.48
CA LYS A 191 -8.69 11.31 -3.08
C LYS A 191 -10.03 11.04 -2.43
N SER A 192 -10.07 10.15 -1.42
CA SER A 192 -11.22 9.91 -0.57
C SER A 192 -11.10 10.70 0.73
N GLY A 193 -12.21 11.10 1.31
CA GLY A 193 -12.25 11.93 2.52
C GLY A 193 -12.41 11.12 3.80
N THR A 194 -12.56 11.84 4.91
CA THR A 194 -12.75 11.34 6.27
C THR A 194 -14.23 11.23 6.65
N THR A 195 -14.50 10.90 7.90
CA THR A 195 -15.86 10.85 8.47
C THR A 195 -16.55 12.23 8.44
N GLU A 196 -17.82 12.28 8.08
CA GLU A 196 -18.69 13.46 8.11
C GLU A 196 -20.00 13.14 8.84
N GLU A 197 -20.32 13.87 9.92
CA GLU A 197 -21.59 13.73 10.66
C GLU A 197 -21.91 12.25 11.06
N ASP A 198 -20.92 11.53 11.60
CA ASP A 198 -21.00 10.12 12.00
C ASP A 198 -21.16 9.11 10.82
N ARG A 199 -20.95 9.54 9.58
CA ARG A 199 -20.85 8.69 8.40
C ARG A 199 -19.40 8.55 7.97
N ASP A 200 -18.87 7.32 8.03
CA ASP A 200 -17.53 7.00 7.58
C ASP A 200 -17.44 7.08 6.06
N ALA A 201 -16.36 7.68 5.56
CA ALA A 201 -16.02 7.61 4.15
C ALA A 201 -15.44 6.23 3.83
N SER A 202 -15.73 5.74 2.63
CA SER A 202 -15.11 4.52 2.12
C SER A 202 -14.92 4.55 0.62
N LEU A 203 -13.80 4.00 0.18
CA LEU A 203 -13.51 3.73 -1.22
C LEU A 203 -13.37 2.22 -1.39
N THR A 204 -14.15 1.63 -2.31
CA THR A 204 -14.06 0.22 -2.64
C THR A 204 -13.78 0.05 -4.13
N ILE A 205 -12.81 -0.77 -4.49
CA ILE A 205 -12.41 -1.05 -5.87
C ILE A 205 -12.62 -2.52 -6.18
N ARG A 206 -13.35 -2.84 -7.26
CA ARG A 206 -13.61 -4.22 -7.68
C ARG A 206 -13.83 -4.39 -9.17
N ALA A 207 -13.32 -5.47 -9.69
CA ALA A 207 -13.60 -6.04 -11.02
C ALA A 207 -13.14 -5.22 -12.24
N LEU A 208 -12.79 -3.91 -12.15
CA LEU A 208 -12.33 -3.10 -13.28
C LEU A 208 -10.82 -3.21 -13.51
N THR A 209 -10.38 -2.73 -14.69
CA THR A 209 -8.99 -2.34 -14.92
C THR A 209 -8.84 -0.85 -14.61
N LEU A 210 -8.04 -0.52 -13.60
CA LEU A 210 -7.77 0.83 -13.17
C LEU A 210 -6.29 1.15 -13.40
N ASN A 211 -6.03 2.11 -14.28
CA ASN A 211 -4.68 2.60 -14.56
C ASN A 211 -4.56 4.02 -13.98
N ILE A 212 -3.55 4.25 -13.13
CA ILE A 212 -3.32 5.56 -12.52
C ILE A 212 -1.87 6.00 -12.80
N ASP A 213 -1.75 7.17 -13.39
CA ASP A 213 -0.49 7.89 -13.58
C ASP A 213 -0.58 9.21 -12.79
N ALA A 214 0.12 9.29 -11.66
CA ALA A 214 0.07 10.41 -10.72
C ALA A 214 1.50 10.92 -10.40
N PRO A 215 2.18 11.56 -11.35
CA PRO A 215 3.61 11.89 -11.21
C PRO A 215 3.92 12.97 -10.16
N VAL A 216 2.91 13.60 -9.59
CA VAL A 216 3.06 14.72 -8.65
C VAL A 216 2.93 14.29 -7.19
N ASN A 217 2.04 13.34 -6.90
CA ASN A 217 1.74 12.88 -5.54
C ASN A 217 1.18 11.44 -5.57
N ASP A 218 0.26 11.09 -4.66
CA ASP A 218 -0.27 9.76 -4.50
C ASP A 218 -1.19 9.34 -5.66
N ALA A 219 -1.13 8.09 -6.04
CA ALA A 219 -2.11 7.58 -6.98
C ALA A 219 -3.49 7.43 -6.30
N ILE A 220 -3.54 6.89 -5.09
CA ILE A 220 -4.75 6.81 -4.27
C ILE A 220 -4.43 7.34 -2.87
N ASN A 221 -5.14 8.39 -2.44
CA ASN A 221 -5.07 8.94 -1.10
C ASN A 221 -6.44 8.80 -0.43
N ALA A 222 -6.55 7.95 0.58
CA ALA A 222 -7.79 7.66 1.29
C ALA A 222 -7.66 7.99 2.78
N GLU A 223 -8.45 8.96 3.27
CA GLU A 223 -8.35 9.44 4.66
C GLU A 223 -9.08 8.54 5.69
N GLN A 224 -9.84 7.52 5.27
CA GLN A 224 -10.60 6.68 6.21
C GLN A 224 -10.44 5.20 5.91
N GLN A 225 -10.96 4.71 4.80
CA GLN A 225 -10.99 3.30 4.47
C GLN A 225 -10.87 3.07 2.97
N LEU A 226 -9.96 2.16 2.60
CA LEU A 226 -9.83 1.64 1.25
C LEU A 226 -9.97 0.12 1.25
N ASN A 227 -10.85 -0.40 0.39
CA ASN A 227 -11.00 -1.83 0.12
C ASN A 227 -10.69 -2.10 -1.35
N VAL A 228 -9.66 -2.88 -1.63
CA VAL A 228 -9.32 -3.35 -2.98
C VAL A 228 -9.72 -4.82 -3.08
N GLU A 229 -10.97 -5.08 -3.47
CA GLU A 229 -11.53 -6.45 -3.41
C GLU A 229 -11.09 -7.33 -4.59
N SER A 230 -10.99 -6.75 -5.80
CA SER A 230 -10.65 -7.48 -7.02
C SER A 230 -10.37 -6.51 -8.19
N GLY A 231 -10.04 -7.06 -9.37
CA GLY A 231 -9.71 -6.27 -10.55
C GLY A 231 -8.21 -6.14 -10.76
N THR A 232 -7.82 -5.25 -11.66
CA THR A 232 -6.40 -4.99 -11.97
C THR A 232 -6.10 -3.51 -11.78
N LEU A 233 -5.14 -3.21 -10.92
CA LEU A 233 -4.62 -1.87 -10.67
C LEU A 233 -3.21 -1.78 -11.24
N ASN A 234 -2.97 -0.83 -12.14
CA ASN A 234 -1.64 -0.51 -12.65
C ASN A 234 -1.32 0.94 -12.24
N ILE A 235 -0.30 1.11 -11.43
CA ILE A 235 0.00 2.37 -10.75
C ILE A 235 1.42 2.82 -11.02
N ALA A 236 1.54 4.12 -11.33
CA ALA A 236 2.77 4.89 -11.27
C ALA A 236 2.49 6.18 -10.49
N ALA A 237 3.21 6.42 -9.40
CA ALA A 237 3.06 7.58 -8.53
C ALA A 237 4.38 8.31 -8.33
N GLY A 238 4.31 9.60 -8.07
CA GLY A 238 5.45 10.44 -7.71
C GLY A 238 5.74 10.42 -6.21
N ASP A 239 4.71 10.10 -5.41
CA ASP A 239 4.77 9.84 -3.98
C ASP A 239 4.22 8.43 -3.73
N ASP A 240 3.21 8.22 -2.91
CA ASP A 240 2.74 6.89 -2.58
C ASP A 240 1.81 6.32 -3.66
N ALA A 241 1.96 5.02 -3.93
CA ALA A 241 1.00 4.37 -4.81
C ALA A 241 -0.38 4.28 -4.14
N VAL A 242 -0.41 3.94 -2.85
CA VAL A 242 -1.61 3.95 -2.02
C VAL A 242 -1.25 4.48 -0.64
N HIS A 243 -1.79 5.64 -0.29
CA HIS A 243 -1.78 6.17 1.07
C HIS A 243 -3.18 6.08 1.66
N CYS A 244 -3.33 5.40 2.80
CA CYS A 244 -4.59 5.29 3.51
C CYS A 244 -4.41 5.61 5.00
N ASP A 245 -5.05 6.67 5.50
CA ASP A 245 -4.80 7.11 6.89
C ASP A 245 -5.15 6.04 7.92
N LEU A 246 -6.19 5.20 7.68
CA LEU A 246 -6.64 4.24 8.70
C LEU A 246 -6.64 2.78 8.21
N TYR A 247 -7.60 2.39 7.36
CA TYR A 247 -7.86 0.97 7.07
C TYR A 247 -7.68 0.62 5.61
N LEU A 248 -6.66 -0.19 5.30
CA LEU A 248 -6.46 -0.78 3.97
C LEU A 248 -6.75 -2.28 4.03
N ASN A 249 -7.69 -2.74 3.19
CA ASN A 249 -8.00 -4.15 3.02
C ASN A 249 -7.79 -4.56 1.56
N VAL A 250 -6.99 -5.61 1.32
CA VAL A 250 -6.66 -6.13 -0.01
C VAL A 250 -7.14 -7.56 -0.15
N GLY A 251 -7.99 -7.80 -1.13
CA GLY A 251 -8.61 -9.10 -1.37
C GLY A 251 -9.65 -9.49 -0.31
N ALA A 252 -10.00 -10.77 -0.30
CA ALA A 252 -10.84 -11.39 0.70
C ALA A 252 -10.44 -12.86 0.87
N GLU A 253 -10.72 -13.42 2.04
CA GLU A 253 -10.43 -14.82 2.33
C GLU A 253 -11.11 -15.77 1.34
N GLY A 254 -10.36 -16.70 0.78
CA GLY A 254 -10.86 -17.70 -0.17
C GLY A 254 -11.14 -17.18 -1.58
N THR A 255 -10.70 -15.97 -1.93
CA THR A 255 -10.76 -15.42 -3.28
C THR A 255 -9.37 -15.32 -3.91
N ASP A 256 -9.31 -15.14 -5.24
CA ASP A 256 -8.04 -14.84 -5.93
C ASP A 256 -7.53 -13.42 -5.64
N GLY A 257 -8.41 -12.51 -5.20
CA GLY A 257 -8.11 -11.12 -4.90
C GLY A 257 -7.79 -10.27 -6.13
N PRO A 258 -7.27 -9.05 -5.94
CA PRO A 258 -6.85 -8.15 -7.02
C PRO A 258 -5.48 -8.52 -7.59
N THR A 259 -5.19 -7.99 -8.79
CA THR A 259 -3.84 -7.85 -9.30
C THR A 259 -3.42 -6.38 -9.14
N ILE A 260 -2.37 -6.11 -8.39
CA ILE A 260 -1.85 -4.77 -8.14
C ILE A 260 -0.42 -4.73 -8.66
N ASN A 261 -0.17 -3.87 -9.65
CA ASN A 261 1.15 -3.66 -10.25
C ASN A 261 1.57 -2.21 -9.99
N ILE A 262 2.54 -2.01 -9.12
CA ILE A 262 3.12 -0.70 -8.82
C ILE A 262 4.50 -0.64 -9.45
N SER A 263 4.63 0.17 -10.49
CA SER A 263 5.85 0.24 -11.30
C SER A 263 6.86 1.26 -10.78
N THR A 264 6.39 2.28 -10.10
CA THR A 264 7.19 3.32 -9.44
C THR A 264 6.35 4.04 -8.39
N CYS A 265 6.94 4.34 -7.24
CA CYS A 265 6.38 5.13 -6.15
C CYS A 265 7.48 5.51 -5.16
N SER A 266 7.18 6.37 -4.19
CA SER A 266 7.92 6.49 -2.94
C SER A 266 7.60 5.27 -2.09
N GLU A 267 6.43 5.24 -1.48
CA GLU A 267 5.93 4.08 -0.75
C GLU A 267 4.88 3.31 -1.56
N GLY A 268 4.88 1.98 -1.41
CA GLY A 268 3.97 1.12 -2.16
C GLY A 268 2.54 1.17 -1.63
N LEU A 269 2.30 0.55 -0.49
CA LEU A 269 1.03 0.58 0.23
C LEU A 269 1.28 1.05 1.65
N GLU A 270 0.66 2.17 2.04
CA GLU A 270 0.73 2.72 3.39
C GLU A 270 -0.66 2.73 4.04
N ALA A 271 -0.76 2.30 5.31
CA ALA A 271 -1.95 2.44 6.14
C ALA A 271 -1.67 2.23 7.62
N ALA A 272 -2.46 2.82 8.52
CA ALA A 272 -2.34 2.55 9.96
C ALA A 272 -2.69 1.08 10.32
N GLU A 273 -3.70 0.51 9.65
CA GLU A 273 -4.05 -0.92 9.74
C GLU A 273 -4.16 -1.50 8.33
N MET A 274 -3.25 -2.40 7.99
CA MET A 274 -3.20 -3.07 6.69
C MET A 274 -3.55 -4.56 6.83
N ASN A 275 -4.49 -5.04 6.01
CA ASN A 275 -4.87 -6.44 5.95
C ASN A 275 -4.82 -6.94 4.50
N ILE A 276 -3.92 -7.87 4.21
CA ILE A 276 -3.79 -8.51 2.90
C ILE A 276 -4.28 -9.96 3.01
N TYR A 277 -5.47 -10.23 2.47
CA TYR A 277 -6.10 -11.56 2.50
C TYR A 277 -5.72 -12.40 1.29
N SER A 278 -5.61 -11.78 0.12
CA SER A 278 -5.36 -12.45 -1.16
C SER A 278 -4.96 -11.44 -2.22
N GLY A 279 -4.57 -11.91 -3.40
CA GLY A 279 -4.21 -11.09 -4.55
C GLY A 279 -2.81 -11.39 -5.06
N LYS A 280 -2.50 -10.79 -6.20
CA LYS A 280 -1.15 -10.73 -6.75
C LYS A 280 -0.67 -9.29 -6.69
N ILE A 281 0.40 -9.04 -5.96
CA ILE A 281 0.91 -7.70 -5.69
C ILE A 281 2.39 -7.66 -6.11
N ASP A 282 2.70 -6.85 -7.10
CA ASP A 282 4.05 -6.60 -7.58
C ASP A 282 4.38 -5.12 -7.32
N ILE A 283 5.41 -4.82 -6.51
CA ILE A 283 5.78 -3.46 -6.07
C ILE A 283 7.24 -3.18 -6.38
N THR A 284 7.49 -2.02 -6.97
CA THR A 284 8.80 -1.38 -7.03
C THR A 284 8.71 0.00 -6.42
N ALA A 285 9.34 0.19 -5.27
CA ALA A 285 9.35 1.42 -4.49
C ALA A 285 10.75 2.01 -4.37
N SER A 286 10.82 3.32 -4.17
CA SER A 286 12.08 3.97 -3.80
C SER A 286 12.30 3.97 -2.29
N ASP A 287 11.23 4.02 -1.51
CA ASP A 287 11.19 3.87 -0.07
C ASP A 287 10.49 2.54 0.30
N ASP A 288 9.61 2.48 1.28
CA ASP A 288 9.03 1.24 1.76
C ASP A 288 8.02 0.62 0.78
N CYS A 289 8.05 -0.71 0.64
CA CYS A 289 7.07 -1.36 -0.21
C CYS A 289 5.70 -1.50 0.47
N LEU A 290 5.68 -1.91 1.73
CA LEU A 290 4.51 -1.90 2.61
C LEU A 290 4.87 -1.16 3.88
N ASN A 291 4.08 -0.16 4.27
CA ASN A 291 4.32 0.63 5.46
C ASN A 291 3.06 0.67 6.35
N ALA A 292 3.15 0.16 7.60
CA ALA A 292 2.09 0.34 8.57
C ALA A 292 2.42 1.51 9.49
N ALA A 293 2.13 2.70 9.01
CA ALA A 293 2.43 3.97 9.66
C ALA A 293 1.32 5.01 9.45
N ASN A 294 1.33 6.05 10.24
CA ASN A 294 0.68 7.34 10.00
C ASN A 294 1.16 8.34 11.06
N SER A 295 1.92 9.33 10.65
CA SER A 295 2.53 10.34 11.54
C SER A 295 1.52 11.21 12.31
N ASP A 296 0.27 11.30 11.85
CA ASP A 296 -0.77 12.12 12.46
C ASP A 296 -1.51 11.42 13.60
N LEU A 297 -1.35 10.09 13.75
CA LEU A 297 -2.11 9.30 14.72
C LEU A 297 -1.45 9.15 16.11
N GLY A 298 -0.23 9.61 16.32
CA GLY A 298 0.45 9.57 17.63
C GLY A 298 0.55 8.15 18.21
N ASP A 299 0.01 7.91 19.41
CA ASP A 299 0.07 6.62 20.13
C ASP A 299 -0.88 5.55 19.54
N TYR A 300 -0.99 5.44 18.22
CA TYR A 300 -1.82 4.44 17.56
C TYR A 300 -1.13 3.06 17.54
N ALA A 301 -1.92 2.01 17.63
CA ALA A 301 -1.40 0.64 17.51
C ALA A 301 -1.41 0.23 16.03
N PHE A 302 -0.33 0.50 15.32
CA PHE A 302 -0.16 0.13 13.93
C PHE A 302 -0.10 -1.39 13.75
N VAL A 303 -0.73 -1.89 12.68
CA VAL A 303 -0.84 -3.33 12.44
C VAL A 303 -0.73 -3.65 10.95
N MET A 304 0.15 -4.57 10.62
CA MET A 304 0.21 -5.18 9.30
C MET A 304 -0.07 -6.68 9.39
N ASN A 305 -1.12 -7.15 8.71
CA ASN A 305 -1.49 -8.56 8.64
C ASN A 305 -1.44 -9.06 7.20
N ILE A 306 -0.60 -10.07 6.94
CA ILE A 306 -0.52 -10.75 5.65
C ILE A 306 -1.02 -12.18 5.82
N MET A 307 -2.21 -12.46 5.32
CA MET A 307 -2.90 -13.73 5.48
C MET A 307 -2.85 -14.60 4.24
N GLY A 308 -2.49 -14.02 3.09
CA GLY A 308 -2.42 -14.75 1.83
C GLY A 308 -1.90 -13.91 0.67
N GLY A 309 -2.09 -14.41 -0.55
CA GLY A 309 -1.68 -13.74 -1.78
C GLY A 309 -0.27 -14.12 -2.25
N THR A 310 0.13 -13.50 -3.35
CA THR A 310 1.50 -13.55 -3.89
C THR A 310 2.03 -12.13 -3.92
N ILE A 311 3.08 -11.85 -3.17
CA ILE A 311 3.66 -10.51 -3.03
C ILE A 311 5.11 -10.55 -3.49
N ASN A 312 5.45 -9.74 -4.49
CA ASN A 312 6.81 -9.49 -4.92
C ASN A 312 7.10 -8.02 -4.69
N ALA A 313 7.99 -7.71 -3.77
CA ALA A 313 8.30 -6.35 -3.36
C ALA A 313 9.81 -6.09 -3.50
N CYS A 314 10.16 -4.92 -4.03
CA CYS A 314 11.54 -4.46 -4.14
C CYS A 314 11.62 -2.98 -3.78
N SER A 315 12.35 -2.69 -2.70
CA SER A 315 12.71 -1.32 -2.30
C SER A 315 14.14 -1.00 -2.67
N SER A 316 14.38 0.23 -3.14
CA SER A 316 15.72 0.69 -3.52
C SER A 316 16.42 1.51 -2.43
N GLU A 317 15.68 2.20 -1.56
CA GLU A 317 16.24 3.09 -0.53
C GLU A 317 15.58 2.93 0.86
N GLY A 318 14.40 2.28 0.97
CA GLY A 318 13.66 1.99 2.20
C GLY A 318 13.61 0.50 2.53
N ASP A 319 12.68 0.15 3.41
CA ASP A 319 12.45 -1.21 3.87
C ASP A 319 11.52 -2.00 2.93
N GLY A 320 11.55 -3.30 3.03
CA GLY A 320 10.62 -4.13 2.28
C GLY A 320 9.22 -4.02 2.86
N PHE A 321 9.06 -4.45 4.09
CA PHE A 321 7.85 -4.27 4.91
C PHE A 321 8.29 -3.60 6.21
N ASP A 322 7.76 -2.40 6.47
CA ASP A 322 7.94 -1.67 7.71
C ASP A 322 6.63 -1.56 8.48
N SER A 323 6.69 -1.67 9.80
CA SER A 323 5.54 -1.44 10.67
C SER A 323 5.95 -0.69 11.92
N ASN A 324 5.42 0.52 12.10
CA ASN A 324 5.54 1.25 13.38
C ASN A 324 4.76 0.57 14.54
N GLY A 325 4.39 -0.69 14.36
CA GLY A 325 3.69 -1.51 15.32
C GLY A 325 4.02 -2.99 15.16
N THR A 326 3.07 -3.82 14.78
CA THR A 326 3.26 -5.27 14.63
C THR A 326 3.08 -5.75 13.19
N LEU A 327 3.87 -6.75 12.80
CA LEU A 327 3.72 -7.46 11.53
C LEU A 327 3.36 -8.92 11.79
N THR A 328 2.26 -9.41 11.23
CA THR A 328 1.87 -10.81 11.28
C THR A 328 1.77 -11.40 9.87
N ILE A 329 2.52 -12.47 9.60
CA ILE A 329 2.44 -13.22 8.35
C ILE A 329 1.91 -14.62 8.67
N SER A 330 0.68 -14.91 8.21
CA SER A 330 0.04 -16.20 8.44
C SER A 330 -0.17 -17.02 7.17
N GLY A 331 0.18 -16.46 5.99
CA GLY A 331 0.05 -17.15 4.71
C GLY A 331 0.69 -16.38 3.55
N GLY A 332 0.51 -16.91 2.34
CA GLY A 332 0.98 -16.30 1.10
C GLY A 332 2.32 -16.83 0.58
N ASN A 333 2.65 -16.40 -0.64
CA ASN A 333 3.96 -16.54 -1.25
C ASN A 333 4.59 -15.16 -1.37
N ILE A 334 5.62 -14.89 -0.58
CA ILE A 334 6.18 -13.56 -0.40
C ILE A 334 7.65 -13.57 -0.79
N ALA A 335 8.04 -12.65 -1.66
CA ALA A 335 9.43 -12.37 -1.99
C ALA A 335 9.69 -10.88 -1.81
N VAL A 336 10.50 -10.54 -0.82
CA VAL A 336 10.85 -9.16 -0.48
C VAL A 336 12.33 -8.95 -0.69
N TRP A 337 12.67 -7.88 -1.39
CA TRP A 337 14.03 -7.51 -1.70
C TRP A 337 14.27 -6.05 -1.32
N THR A 338 15.36 -5.79 -0.61
CA THR A 338 15.80 -4.42 -0.31
C THR A 338 17.22 -4.21 -0.78
N ALA A 339 17.60 -2.95 -1.00
CA ALA A 339 18.95 -2.61 -1.35
C ALA A 339 19.92 -3.05 -0.24
N ASN A 340 21.15 -3.39 -0.64
CA ASN A 340 22.19 -3.81 0.29
C ASN A 340 22.83 -2.60 0.99
N THR A 341 22.04 -1.91 1.81
CA THR A 341 22.44 -0.78 2.65
C THR A 341 22.34 -1.15 4.13
N ALA A 342 22.95 -0.36 5.01
CA ALA A 342 22.98 -0.71 6.44
C ALA A 342 21.64 -0.53 7.13
N ASP A 343 20.85 0.40 6.65
CA ASP A 343 19.63 0.84 7.32
C ASP A 343 18.36 0.20 6.75
N ASN A 344 18.42 -0.41 5.54
CA ASN A 344 17.28 -1.00 4.87
C ASN A 344 17.14 -2.49 5.19
N GLN A 345 15.97 -2.89 5.64
CA GLN A 345 15.66 -4.26 6.03
C GLN A 345 14.54 -4.85 5.16
N PRO A 346 14.60 -6.14 4.81
CA PRO A 346 13.49 -6.73 4.07
C PRO A 346 12.20 -6.87 4.89
N LEU A 347 12.33 -7.04 6.22
CA LEU A 347 11.24 -7.00 7.18
C LEU A 347 11.70 -6.18 8.38
N ASP A 348 10.95 -5.16 8.76
CA ASP A 348 11.14 -4.38 9.98
C ASP A 348 9.82 -4.16 10.72
N ALA A 349 9.89 -3.97 12.02
CA ALA A 349 8.77 -3.59 12.85
C ALA A 349 9.27 -3.06 14.21
N ASP A 350 8.65 -1.99 14.71
CA ASP A 350 8.87 -1.51 16.09
C ASP A 350 8.47 -2.54 17.15
N GLY A 351 7.48 -3.39 16.82
CA GLY A 351 6.98 -4.45 17.65
C GLY A 351 7.46 -5.84 17.24
N LEU A 352 6.64 -6.84 17.50
CA LEU A 352 6.95 -8.23 17.16
C LEU A 352 6.51 -8.56 15.72
N ILE A 353 7.41 -9.16 14.96
CA ILE A 353 7.07 -9.86 13.72
C ILE A 353 6.71 -11.31 14.06
N THR A 354 5.49 -11.73 13.72
CA THR A 354 5.02 -13.09 13.95
C THR A 354 4.83 -13.81 12.62
N ILE A 355 5.45 -14.99 12.45
CA ILE A 355 5.31 -15.82 11.25
C ILE A 355 4.69 -17.15 11.64
N THR A 356 3.45 -17.40 11.20
CA THR A 356 2.71 -18.63 11.48
C THR A 356 2.44 -19.48 10.25
N GLY A 357 2.70 -18.94 9.04
CA GLY A 357 2.46 -19.64 7.78
C GLY A 357 3.04 -18.91 6.57
N GLY A 358 2.86 -19.51 5.40
CA GLY A 358 3.33 -18.97 4.12
C GLY A 358 4.74 -19.42 3.73
N THR A 359 5.15 -19.02 2.52
CA THR A 359 6.54 -19.15 2.05
C THR A 359 7.09 -17.74 1.88
N ILE A 360 8.07 -17.36 2.69
CA ILE A 360 8.59 -16.01 2.80
C ILE A 360 10.09 -16.03 2.49
N LEU A 361 10.48 -15.42 1.36
CA LEU A 361 11.85 -15.01 1.10
C LEU A 361 11.98 -13.54 1.46
N ALA A 362 12.85 -13.21 2.40
CA ALA A 362 13.22 -11.85 2.76
C ALA A 362 14.73 -11.68 2.56
N ALA A 363 15.12 -10.84 1.60
CA ALA A 363 16.50 -10.74 1.15
C ALA A 363 16.92 -9.28 0.97
N GLY A 364 18.06 -8.93 1.47
CA GLY A 364 18.56 -7.54 1.40
C GLY A 364 19.52 -7.26 2.53
N GLY A 365 19.57 -6.02 2.95
CA GLY A 365 20.29 -5.54 4.12
C GLY A 365 21.78 -5.93 4.18
N SER A 366 22.60 -5.04 4.67
CA SER A 366 24.01 -5.36 4.91
C SER A 366 24.25 -5.99 6.29
N SER A 367 23.28 -5.83 7.20
CA SER A 367 23.37 -6.22 8.61
C SER A 367 22.48 -7.40 9.00
N GLY A 368 21.55 -7.80 8.13
CA GLY A 368 20.48 -8.74 8.45
C GLY A 368 19.20 -8.01 8.80
N MET A 369 18.44 -8.53 9.74
CA MET A 369 17.23 -7.91 10.29
C MET A 369 17.48 -7.59 11.77
N ASP A 370 17.15 -6.37 12.21
CA ASP A 370 17.34 -5.92 13.60
C ASP A 370 16.08 -6.08 14.47
N CYS A 371 14.95 -6.43 13.85
CA CYS A 371 13.67 -6.61 14.51
C CYS A 371 13.55 -7.97 15.24
N SER A 372 12.60 -8.06 16.16
CA SER A 372 12.27 -9.32 16.85
C SER A 372 11.30 -10.14 16.02
N ILE A 373 11.68 -11.35 15.63
CA ILE A 373 10.84 -12.28 14.86
C ILE A 373 10.56 -13.53 15.69
N SER A 374 9.28 -13.93 15.75
CA SER A 374 8.84 -15.21 16.30
C SER A 374 8.24 -16.05 15.18
N ALA A 375 8.91 -17.12 14.77
CA ALA A 375 8.47 -18.01 13.70
C ALA A 375 7.98 -19.35 14.29
N GLU A 376 6.68 -19.66 14.14
CA GLU A 376 6.10 -20.95 14.54
C GLU A 376 6.43 -22.05 13.51
N GLN A 377 6.70 -21.68 12.25
CA GLN A 377 7.19 -22.60 11.22
C GLN A 377 8.71 -22.51 11.05
N PRO A 378 9.37 -23.55 10.47
CA PRO A 378 10.81 -23.52 10.29
C PRO A 378 11.29 -22.40 9.36
N TYR A 379 12.47 -21.87 9.65
CA TYR A 379 13.18 -20.89 8.84
C TYR A 379 14.69 -21.17 8.78
N VAL A 380 15.34 -20.65 7.76
CA VAL A 380 16.81 -20.60 7.64
C VAL A 380 17.27 -19.18 7.36
N THR A 381 18.45 -18.83 7.84
CA THR A 381 19.09 -17.53 7.56
C THR A 381 20.49 -17.74 7.01
N TYR A 382 20.88 -16.93 6.05
CA TYR A 382 22.20 -16.96 5.43
C TYR A 382 22.78 -15.55 5.36
N GLY A 383 24.04 -15.40 5.66
CA GLY A 383 24.76 -14.12 5.58
C GLY A 383 24.45 -13.15 6.70
N GLY A 384 24.57 -11.86 6.42
CA GLY A 384 24.38 -10.75 7.36
C GLY A 384 25.67 -10.01 7.73
N SER A 385 25.70 -9.34 8.88
CA SER A 385 26.79 -8.44 9.27
C SER A 385 28.16 -9.13 9.45
N ARG A 386 28.17 -10.41 9.84
CA ARG A 386 29.40 -11.17 10.11
C ARG A 386 29.90 -11.93 8.91
N GLU A 387 29.03 -12.39 8.05
CA GLU A 387 29.35 -13.18 6.87
C GLU A 387 28.53 -12.68 5.69
N LYS A 388 29.20 -12.08 4.72
CA LYS A 388 28.55 -11.51 3.54
C LYS A 388 28.40 -12.58 2.47
N LEU A 389 27.17 -12.77 1.99
CA LEU A 389 26.89 -13.71 0.90
C LEU A 389 27.49 -13.25 -0.43
N GLY A 390 27.49 -11.95 -0.69
CA GLY A 390 27.94 -11.40 -1.97
C GLY A 390 27.09 -11.83 -3.16
N LEU A 391 25.80 -12.09 -2.96
CA LEU A 391 24.89 -12.46 -4.02
C LEU A 391 24.64 -11.25 -4.94
N ALA A 392 24.96 -11.39 -6.22
CA ALA A 392 24.78 -10.33 -7.20
C ALA A 392 23.34 -10.26 -7.72
N SER A 393 22.90 -9.06 -8.10
CA SER A 393 21.64 -8.89 -8.85
C SER A 393 21.66 -9.74 -10.12
N GLY A 394 20.55 -10.41 -10.42
CA GLY A 394 20.36 -11.33 -11.54
C GLY A 394 20.89 -12.75 -11.30
N ALA A 395 21.58 -13.04 -10.21
CA ALA A 395 22.03 -14.39 -9.90
C ALA A 395 20.84 -15.31 -9.59
N GLY A 396 20.90 -16.56 -10.08
CA GLY A 396 19.91 -17.57 -9.75
C GLY A 396 20.13 -18.09 -8.33
N LEU A 397 19.19 -17.81 -7.41
CA LEU A 397 19.20 -18.28 -6.03
C LEU A 397 18.39 -19.57 -5.90
N SER A 398 18.94 -20.57 -5.18
CA SER A 398 18.15 -21.73 -4.77
C SER A 398 18.49 -22.12 -3.33
N VAL A 399 17.47 -22.54 -2.58
CA VAL A 399 17.64 -23.22 -1.28
C VAL A 399 17.33 -24.68 -1.48
N CYS A 400 18.32 -25.54 -1.22
CA CYS A 400 18.29 -26.97 -1.52
C CYS A 400 18.38 -27.80 -0.24
N ASP A 401 17.70 -28.95 -0.21
CA ASP A 401 17.83 -29.96 0.84
C ASP A 401 19.15 -30.76 0.71
N ALA A 402 19.38 -31.71 1.62
CA ALA A 402 20.58 -32.55 1.65
C ALA A 402 20.75 -33.43 0.41
N ASP A 403 19.66 -33.71 -0.32
CA ASP A 403 19.69 -34.51 -1.58
C ASP A 403 19.92 -33.61 -2.81
N GLY A 404 20.06 -32.28 -2.61
CA GLY A 404 20.23 -31.29 -3.66
C GLY A 404 18.95 -30.90 -4.39
N LYS A 405 17.77 -31.28 -3.87
CA LYS A 405 16.49 -30.86 -4.40
C LYS A 405 16.23 -29.41 -3.97
N ALA A 406 15.98 -28.55 -4.93
CA ALA A 406 15.57 -27.18 -4.64
C ALA A 406 14.14 -27.15 -4.06
N LEU A 407 13.99 -26.53 -2.90
CA LEU A 407 12.71 -26.24 -2.25
C LEU A 407 12.22 -24.85 -2.60
N TYR A 408 13.16 -23.92 -2.81
CA TYR A 408 12.85 -22.57 -3.23
C TYR A 408 13.83 -22.10 -4.32
N THR A 409 13.33 -21.35 -5.30
CA THR A 409 14.16 -20.76 -6.35
C THR A 409 13.68 -19.36 -6.68
N ALA A 410 14.61 -18.44 -6.88
CA ALA A 410 14.33 -17.07 -7.33
C ALA A 410 15.51 -16.54 -8.15
N ALA A 411 15.29 -15.45 -8.88
CA ALA A 411 16.38 -14.60 -9.37
C ALA A 411 16.54 -13.43 -8.40
N ALA A 412 17.77 -13.15 -7.98
CA ALA A 412 18.04 -12.01 -7.10
C ALA A 412 17.70 -10.70 -7.82
N VAL A 413 16.77 -9.93 -7.28
CA VAL A 413 16.33 -8.66 -7.88
C VAL A 413 17.39 -7.58 -7.68
N CYS A 414 17.99 -7.54 -6.52
CA CYS A 414 19.12 -6.65 -6.18
C CYS A 414 20.31 -7.45 -5.61
N SER A 415 21.47 -6.82 -5.48
CA SER A 415 22.58 -7.44 -4.77
C SER A 415 22.25 -7.52 -3.28
N THR A 416 22.50 -8.68 -2.65
CA THR A 416 22.18 -8.89 -1.24
C THR A 416 23.28 -9.63 -0.50
N ASN A 417 23.38 -9.37 0.80
CA ASN A 417 24.28 -10.05 1.73
C ASN A 417 23.54 -10.88 2.80
N PHE A 418 22.21 -10.83 2.80
CA PHE A 418 21.38 -11.53 3.76
C PHE A 418 20.18 -12.18 3.06
N VAL A 419 19.88 -13.41 3.43
CA VAL A 419 18.68 -14.14 2.97
C VAL A 419 18.06 -14.83 4.17
N PHE A 420 16.77 -14.56 4.39
CA PHE A 420 15.88 -15.29 5.29
C PHE A 420 14.86 -16.06 4.42
N LEU A 421 14.69 -17.33 4.69
CA LEU A 421 13.62 -18.13 4.09
C LEU A 421 12.85 -18.84 5.19
N SER A 422 11.55 -18.59 5.27
CA SER A 422 10.62 -19.38 6.11
C SER A 422 9.61 -20.09 5.23
N SER A 423 9.39 -21.38 5.48
CA SER A 423 8.48 -22.19 4.68
C SER A 423 8.02 -23.43 5.44
N PRO A 424 6.76 -23.88 5.26
CA PRO A 424 6.29 -25.15 5.80
C PRO A 424 6.97 -26.38 5.16
N GLU A 425 7.70 -26.21 4.05
CA GLU A 425 8.48 -27.30 3.42
C GLU A 425 9.82 -27.54 4.11
N LEU A 426 10.27 -26.64 4.97
CA LEU A 426 11.47 -26.83 5.79
C LEU A 426 11.17 -27.75 6.98
N SER A 427 12.18 -28.48 7.45
CA SER A 427 12.11 -29.33 8.63
C SER A 427 13.08 -28.82 9.69
N ASP A 428 12.60 -28.60 10.90
CA ASP A 428 13.41 -28.14 12.04
C ASP A 428 14.63 -29.04 12.27
N GLY A 429 15.80 -28.45 12.43
CA GLY A 429 17.08 -29.14 12.61
C GLY A 429 17.68 -29.77 11.33
N ALA A 430 17.05 -29.66 10.17
CA ALA A 430 17.63 -30.10 8.90
C ALA A 430 18.51 -29.04 8.28
N THR A 431 19.63 -29.45 7.66
CA THR A 431 20.56 -28.53 6.98
C THR A 431 20.10 -28.25 5.56
N TYR A 432 20.09 -26.97 5.18
CA TYR A 432 19.78 -26.49 3.84
C TYR A 432 20.92 -25.68 3.26
N THR A 433 21.16 -25.89 1.96
CA THR A 433 22.23 -25.22 1.22
C THR A 433 21.67 -24.11 0.35
N LEU A 434 22.22 -22.90 0.50
CA LEU A 434 21.97 -21.79 -0.41
C LEU A 434 22.96 -21.88 -1.58
N THR A 435 22.44 -21.81 -2.80
CA THR A 435 23.26 -21.78 -4.01
C THR A 435 23.02 -20.49 -4.80
N ALA A 436 24.10 -20.00 -5.43
CA ALA A 436 24.06 -18.94 -6.45
C ALA A 436 24.56 -19.53 -7.78
N ASP A 437 23.75 -19.42 -8.85
CA ASP A 437 24.06 -19.96 -10.17
C ASP A 437 24.54 -21.43 -10.10
N SER A 438 23.86 -22.24 -9.30
CA SER A 438 24.14 -23.65 -9.02
C SER A 438 25.43 -23.92 -8.23
N SER A 439 26.09 -22.89 -7.73
CA SER A 439 27.26 -23.04 -6.85
C SER A 439 26.84 -22.80 -5.40
N GLU A 440 27.23 -23.71 -4.51
CA GLU A 440 27.01 -23.54 -3.06
C GLU A 440 27.76 -22.29 -2.56
N ILE A 441 27.03 -21.43 -1.82
CA ILE A 441 27.58 -20.21 -1.22
C ILE A 441 27.42 -20.16 0.31
N ALA A 442 26.46 -20.90 0.87
CA ALA A 442 26.25 -21.01 2.31
C ALA A 442 25.42 -22.25 2.66
N ALA A 443 25.51 -22.72 3.90
CA ALA A 443 24.64 -23.74 4.46
C ALA A 443 24.24 -23.37 5.89
N ALA A 444 22.98 -23.68 6.27
CA ALA A 444 22.44 -23.41 7.60
C ALA A 444 21.40 -24.47 8.00
N ASP A 445 21.27 -24.68 9.30
CA ASP A 445 20.23 -25.55 9.84
C ASP A 445 18.93 -24.78 10.03
N ALA A 446 17.83 -25.39 9.65
CA ALA A 446 16.50 -24.83 9.88
C ALA A 446 16.17 -24.86 11.37
N GLN A 447 15.49 -23.82 11.83
CA GLN A 447 15.09 -23.68 13.23
C GLN A 447 13.70 -23.04 13.34
N THR A 448 13.06 -23.19 14.49
CA THR A 448 11.79 -22.57 14.85
C THR A 448 11.97 -21.66 16.07
N GLY A 449 11.02 -20.79 16.34
CA GLY A 449 11.02 -19.91 17.50
C GLY A 449 11.58 -18.53 17.22
N GLU A 450 12.24 -17.94 18.22
CA GLU A 450 12.72 -16.56 18.13
C GLU A 450 13.97 -16.44 17.25
N VAL A 451 13.93 -15.53 16.29
CA VAL A 451 15.11 -15.01 15.61
C VAL A 451 15.67 -13.88 16.48
N ALA A 452 16.84 -14.09 17.08
CA ALA A 452 17.43 -13.03 17.90
C ALA A 452 17.85 -11.84 17.03
N ALA A 453 17.44 -10.65 17.40
CA ALA A 453 17.82 -9.39 16.77
C ALA A 453 19.35 -9.32 16.57
N GLY A 454 19.82 -8.97 15.36
CA GLY A 454 21.23 -8.87 15.02
C GLY A 454 21.95 -10.23 14.80
N MET A 455 21.23 -11.35 14.70
CA MET A 455 21.84 -12.63 14.36
C MET A 455 22.04 -12.78 12.85
N SER A 456 23.21 -12.41 12.40
CA SER A 456 23.82 -12.97 11.19
C SER A 456 24.13 -14.46 11.44
N GLY A 457 23.63 -15.33 10.54
CA GLY A 457 23.81 -16.77 10.62
C GLY A 457 25.25 -17.17 10.96
N GLY A 458 25.36 -17.90 12.02
CA GLY A 458 26.59 -18.56 12.45
C GLY A 458 26.21 -19.92 12.99
N SER A 459 26.35 -20.95 12.16
CA SER A 459 26.37 -22.34 12.58
C SER A 459 27.43 -22.52 13.67
N GLY A 460 27.02 -22.54 14.92
CA GLY A 460 27.86 -22.82 16.04
C GLY A 460 27.00 -23.32 17.19
N GLY A 461 26.91 -24.64 17.33
CA GLY A 461 26.32 -25.29 18.50
C GLY A 461 26.93 -24.74 19.80
N GLY A 462 26.32 -23.70 20.34
CA GLY A 462 26.58 -23.15 21.66
C GLY A 462 25.46 -23.56 22.59
N GLN A 463 25.74 -24.54 23.44
CA GLN A 463 24.93 -24.91 24.58
C GLN A 463 24.44 -23.65 25.30
N ALA A 464 23.13 -23.54 25.50
CA ALA A 464 22.53 -22.52 26.36
C ALA A 464 23.25 -22.48 27.71
N PRO A 465 23.56 -21.29 28.29
CA PRO A 465 24.07 -21.21 29.62
C PRO A 465 23.03 -21.76 30.60
N GLY A 466 23.38 -22.87 31.23
CA GLY A 466 22.52 -23.50 32.24
C GLY A 466 22.13 -22.51 33.33
N ASN A 467 20.88 -22.55 33.72
CA ASN A 467 20.32 -21.88 34.89
C ASN A 467 21.23 -22.08 36.10
N GLY A 468 22.01 -21.07 36.46
CA GLY A 468 22.64 -20.98 37.74
C GLY A 468 21.55 -20.75 38.82
N PRO A 469 21.70 -21.34 40.03
CA PRO A 469 20.70 -21.18 41.05
C PRO A 469 20.57 -19.71 41.48
N ALA A 470 19.31 -19.26 41.65
CA ALA A 470 18.99 -17.93 42.14
C ALA A 470 19.74 -17.62 43.45
N PRO A 471 20.26 -16.39 43.64
CA PRO A 471 20.84 -16.00 44.91
C PRO A 471 19.77 -15.93 46.01
N ALA A 472 20.11 -16.49 47.19
CA ALA A 472 19.26 -16.43 48.35
C ALA A 472 19.07 -14.99 48.87
N ASP A 473 17.87 -14.69 49.32
CA ASP A 473 17.48 -13.43 49.96
C ASP A 473 18.47 -12.95 51.03
N GLY A 474 18.81 -11.69 51.00
CA GLY A 474 19.28 -10.92 52.14
C GLY A 474 20.73 -10.47 52.14
N GLN A 475 21.15 -9.62 51.22
CA GLN A 475 22.27 -8.71 51.48
C GLN A 475 22.02 -7.35 50.79
N THR A 476 21.98 -6.31 51.62
CA THR A 476 21.99 -4.89 51.20
C THR A 476 23.26 -4.57 50.41
N PRO A 477 23.18 -3.79 49.31
CA PRO A 477 24.38 -3.32 48.59
C PRO A 477 25.20 -2.37 49.49
N PRO A 478 26.54 -2.38 49.38
CA PRO A 478 27.38 -1.42 50.09
C PRO A 478 27.22 0.00 49.49
N GLU A 479 27.17 0.98 50.41
CA GLU A 479 27.17 2.42 50.09
C GLU A 479 28.36 2.81 49.21
N ALA A 480 28.09 3.63 48.20
CA ALA A 480 29.11 4.27 47.37
C ALA A 480 29.88 5.31 48.20
N PRO A 481 31.22 5.48 47.98
CA PRO A 481 31.99 6.49 48.70
C PRO A 481 31.60 7.91 48.24
N GLU A 482 31.35 8.80 49.17
CA GLU A 482 31.19 10.23 48.97
C GLU A 482 32.48 10.88 48.46
N GLY A 483 32.34 11.76 47.49
CA GLY A 483 33.25 12.81 47.19
C GLY A 483 34.02 12.76 45.87
N THR A 484 33.37 13.25 44.81
CA THR A 484 34.04 14.14 43.82
C THR A 484 32.97 14.91 43.09
N THR A 485 32.95 16.22 43.25
CA THR A 485 32.19 17.20 42.47
C THR A 485 32.60 17.17 41.02
N PRO A 486 31.62 17.18 40.05
CA PRO A 486 31.95 17.37 38.63
C PRO A 486 32.36 18.83 38.38
N PRO A 487 33.29 19.10 37.45
CA PRO A 487 33.61 20.47 37.06
C PRO A 487 32.49 21.09 36.27
N ASP A 488 32.20 22.33 36.63
CA ASP A 488 31.33 23.28 35.95
C ASP A 488 31.88 23.56 34.55
N ASN A 489 31.15 23.19 33.49
CA ASN A 489 31.47 23.61 32.13
C ASN A 489 30.28 24.39 31.56
N GLY A 490 30.59 25.63 31.43
CA GLY A 490 29.75 26.71 31.00
C GLY A 490 29.08 26.56 29.64
N GLN A 491 28.00 27.34 29.57
CA GLN A 491 27.39 28.01 28.43
C GLN A 491 27.32 27.27 27.08
N ALA A 492 26.09 26.90 26.74
CA ALA A 492 25.69 26.61 25.37
C ALA A 492 25.81 27.87 24.48
N PRO A 493 26.33 27.77 23.27
CA PRO A 493 26.28 28.84 22.29
C PRO A 493 24.89 28.94 21.65
N ALA A 494 24.43 30.16 21.52
CA ALA A 494 23.17 30.53 20.87
C ALA A 494 23.19 30.26 19.36
N GLY A 495 22.04 29.81 18.87
CA GLY A 495 21.46 30.05 17.55
C GLY A 495 22.40 29.97 16.33
N GLY A 496 22.39 28.83 15.62
CA GLY A 496 22.78 28.77 14.23
C GLY A 496 21.56 28.62 13.33
N GLN A 497 21.33 29.57 12.43
CA GLN A 497 20.33 29.52 11.37
C GLN A 497 20.62 28.38 10.39
N PRO A 498 19.60 27.78 9.78
CA PRO A 498 19.79 26.78 8.73
C PRO A 498 20.41 27.40 7.47
N PRO A 499 21.16 26.66 6.64
CA PRO A 499 21.78 27.18 5.44
C PRO A 499 20.73 27.52 4.36
N GLN A 500 20.82 28.72 3.82
CA GLN A 500 20.03 29.18 2.67
C GLN A 500 20.57 28.52 1.38
N LYS A 501 19.62 28.12 0.51
CA LYS A 501 19.89 27.69 -0.88
C LYS A 501 20.65 28.78 -1.65
N PRO A 502 21.57 28.41 -2.56
CA PRO A 502 22.28 29.40 -3.40
C PRO A 502 21.33 30.06 -4.40
N GLY A 503 21.33 31.38 -4.40
CA GLY A 503 20.59 32.19 -5.37
C GLY A 503 21.19 32.08 -6.76
N THR A 504 20.32 31.99 -7.77
CA THR A 504 20.69 32.10 -9.18
C THR A 504 20.97 33.55 -9.53
N ASP A 505 22.21 33.83 -9.92
CA ASP A 505 22.64 35.13 -10.47
C ASP A 505 21.94 35.40 -11.82
N THR A 506 21.13 36.46 -11.87
CA THR A 506 20.65 37.04 -13.12
C THR A 506 21.71 37.96 -13.71
N ALA A 507 22.33 37.55 -14.79
CA ALA A 507 23.18 38.42 -15.59
C ALA A 507 22.32 39.44 -16.39
N ALA A 508 22.59 40.72 -16.15
CA ALA A 508 22.04 41.81 -16.92
C ALA A 508 22.61 41.83 -18.34
N SER A 509 21.76 41.78 -19.37
CA SER A 509 22.15 42.08 -20.75
C SER A 509 21.82 43.52 -21.10
N GLY A 510 22.86 44.27 -21.41
CA GLY A 510 22.77 45.64 -21.92
C GLY A 510 22.24 45.68 -23.36
N SER A 511 21.45 46.71 -23.61
CA SER A 511 20.95 47.11 -24.91
C SER A 511 22.06 47.67 -25.82
N THR A 512 22.06 47.30 -27.09
CA THR A 512 22.50 48.17 -28.17
C THR A 512 21.58 48.01 -29.38
N SER A 513 21.01 49.15 -29.78
CA SER A 513 20.29 49.35 -31.03
C SER A 513 21.27 49.34 -32.21
N ALA A 514 20.84 48.89 -33.38
CA ALA A 514 20.92 49.60 -34.68
C ALA A 514 20.60 48.71 -35.87
N VAL A 515 19.73 49.25 -36.71
CA VAL A 515 19.35 49.04 -38.14
C VAL A 515 18.35 47.95 -38.38
#